data_b369b0e1d48f23154f816f2d969df36b
#
_entry.id   b369b0e1d48f23154f816f2d969df36b
#
_cell.length_a   1.000
_cell.length_b   1.000
_cell.length_c   1.000
_cell.angle_alpha   90.00
_cell.angle_beta   90.00
_cell.angle_gamma   90.00
#
_symmetry.space_group_name_H-M   'P 1'
#
loop_
_entity.id
_entity.type
_entity.pdbx_description
1 polymer ?
#
loop_
_entity_poly.entity_id
_entity_poly.type
_entity_poly.pdbx_seq_one_letter_code
_entity_poly.pdbx_strand_id
1 'polypeptide(L)'
;KDFIIDEYQIYQAKVWGASAILLICACLDVPTLTKFRELADSLGLSSLVEAHDENEVQMAIDCGARIIGVNNRNLKDFTVDVQNSVRLRNLVQDDVIFVSESGLETPEDIQVLRDNNIGVALMGETFMRSPNKVEKLAYLYGPTYYTPKVKMCGISKVETIPAVVEAKPDYMGLVFAPSKRQVTVDQAKILVEELHRGYAK
;
A
#
# COMPACT_ATOMS: atom_id res chain seq x y z
N LYS A 1 -16.17 -11.17 0.07
CA LYS A 1 -17.31 -12.00 0.42
C LYS A 1 -18.36 -11.16 1.15
N ASP A 2 -19.60 -11.29 0.80
CA ASP A 2 -20.71 -10.55 1.40
C ASP A 2 -20.88 -10.92 2.88
N PHE A 3 -21.00 -9.93 3.69
CA PHE A 3 -21.24 -9.87 5.12
C PHE A 3 -20.93 -11.17 5.89
N ILE A 4 -19.69 -11.27 6.39
CA ILE A 4 -19.28 -12.42 7.19
C ILE A 4 -19.87 -12.26 8.60
N ILE A 5 -20.78 -13.17 8.94
CA ILE A 5 -21.49 -13.23 10.23
C ILE A 5 -21.37 -14.61 10.90
N ASP A 6 -20.70 -15.56 10.24
CA ASP A 6 -20.52 -16.92 10.72
C ASP A 6 -19.12 -17.44 10.32
N GLU A 7 -18.50 -18.22 11.19
CA GLU A 7 -17.16 -18.81 10.95
C GLU A 7 -17.13 -19.69 9.70
N TYR A 8 -18.23 -20.39 9.39
CA TYR A 8 -18.35 -21.21 8.19
C TYR A 8 -18.00 -20.42 6.91
N GLN A 9 -18.39 -19.15 6.85
CA GLN A 9 -18.10 -18.31 5.68
C GLN A 9 -16.59 -18.01 5.53
N ILE A 10 -15.84 -18.02 6.63
CA ILE A 10 -14.37 -17.83 6.61
C ILE A 10 -13.71 -19.09 6.04
N TYR A 11 -14.12 -20.28 6.49
CA TYR A 11 -13.65 -21.55 5.91
C TYR A 11 -14.02 -21.66 4.43
N GLN A 12 -15.25 -21.27 4.07
CA GLN A 12 -15.71 -21.25 2.70
C GLN A 12 -14.87 -20.31 1.82
N ALA A 13 -14.56 -19.12 2.31
CA ALA A 13 -13.69 -18.16 1.61
C ALA A 13 -12.30 -18.78 1.35
N LYS A 14 -11.74 -19.47 2.35
CA LYS A 14 -10.45 -20.16 2.20
C LYS A 14 -10.51 -21.25 1.15
N VAL A 15 -11.54 -22.10 1.17
CA VAL A 15 -11.74 -23.18 0.20
C VAL A 15 -11.86 -22.64 -1.23
N TRP A 16 -12.49 -21.47 -1.39
CA TRP A 16 -12.62 -20.80 -2.69
C TRP A 16 -11.36 -20.06 -3.13
N GLY A 17 -10.27 -20.14 -2.35
CA GLY A 17 -8.98 -19.55 -2.73
C GLY A 17 -8.85 -18.06 -2.45
N ALA A 18 -9.67 -17.50 -1.55
CA ALA A 18 -9.51 -16.11 -1.13
C ALA A 18 -8.14 -15.91 -0.45
N SER A 19 -7.56 -14.73 -0.62
CA SER A 19 -6.38 -14.27 0.12
C SER A 19 -6.72 -13.36 1.29
N ALA A 20 -7.93 -12.77 1.27
CA ALA A 20 -8.44 -11.88 2.30
C ALA A 20 -9.96 -11.98 2.45
N ILE A 21 -10.44 -11.54 3.60
CA ILE A 21 -11.87 -11.42 3.92
C ILE A 21 -12.19 -10.00 4.38
N LEU A 22 -13.47 -9.63 4.31
CA LEU A 22 -14.01 -8.39 4.84
C LEU A 22 -14.79 -8.69 6.12
N LEU A 23 -14.44 -8.01 7.20
CA LEU A 23 -15.19 -8.00 8.47
C LEU A 23 -15.71 -6.58 8.70
N ILE A 24 -17.00 -6.44 9.03
CA ILE A 24 -17.65 -5.12 9.12
C ILE A 24 -18.08 -4.87 10.57
N CYS A 25 -17.57 -3.78 11.16
CA CYS A 25 -17.84 -3.40 12.53
C CYS A 25 -19.35 -3.18 12.79
N ALA A 26 -20.06 -2.61 11.83
CA ALA A 26 -21.52 -2.42 11.92
C ALA A 26 -22.33 -3.74 12.02
N CYS A 27 -21.72 -4.88 11.67
CA CYS A 27 -22.39 -6.20 11.68
C CYS A 27 -21.97 -7.09 12.84
N LEU A 28 -20.86 -6.77 13.55
CA LEU A 28 -20.22 -7.67 14.50
C LEU A 28 -19.82 -6.88 15.76
N ASP A 29 -19.85 -7.56 16.91
CA ASP A 29 -19.26 -7.02 18.14
C ASP A 29 -17.74 -7.30 18.23
N VAL A 30 -17.04 -6.63 19.14
CA VAL A 30 -15.58 -6.76 19.29
C VAL A 30 -15.13 -8.20 19.58
N PRO A 31 -15.78 -8.98 20.46
CA PRO A 31 -15.43 -10.38 20.66
C PRO A 31 -15.54 -11.23 19.39
N THR A 32 -16.57 -11.04 18.61
CA THR A 32 -16.79 -11.78 17.35
C THR A 32 -15.80 -11.32 16.27
N LEU A 33 -15.52 -10.01 16.15
CA LEU A 33 -14.48 -9.46 15.27
C LEU A 33 -13.12 -10.08 15.58
N THR A 34 -12.74 -10.13 16.87
CA THR A 34 -11.48 -10.73 17.33
C THR A 34 -11.41 -12.20 16.93
N LYS A 35 -12.44 -12.97 17.25
CA LYS A 35 -12.52 -14.39 16.92
C LYS A 35 -12.41 -14.67 15.42
N PHE A 36 -13.11 -13.90 14.61
CA PHE A 36 -13.12 -14.07 13.14
C PHE A 36 -11.78 -13.67 12.52
N ARG A 37 -11.16 -12.59 13.01
CA ARG A 37 -9.82 -12.18 12.59
C ARG A 37 -8.78 -13.26 12.92
N GLU A 38 -8.81 -13.80 14.15
CA GLU A 38 -7.88 -14.87 14.58
C GLU A 38 -8.08 -16.14 13.78
N LEU A 39 -9.32 -16.51 13.50
CA LEU A 39 -9.62 -17.65 12.63
C LEU A 39 -9.06 -17.41 11.21
N ALA A 40 -9.29 -16.24 10.64
CA ALA A 40 -8.75 -15.89 9.33
C ALA A 40 -7.21 -15.97 9.32
N ASP A 41 -6.55 -15.41 10.32
CA ASP A 41 -5.09 -15.48 10.49
C ASP A 41 -4.57 -16.93 10.55
N SER A 42 -5.25 -17.79 11.31
CA SER A 42 -4.90 -19.22 11.43
C SER A 42 -5.00 -19.97 10.09
N LEU A 43 -5.85 -19.51 9.21
CA LEU A 43 -6.05 -20.04 7.86
C LEU A 43 -5.16 -19.37 6.80
N GLY A 44 -4.33 -18.39 7.20
CA GLY A 44 -3.49 -17.60 6.29
C GLY A 44 -4.29 -16.67 5.39
N LEU A 45 -5.42 -16.12 5.89
CA LEU A 45 -6.20 -15.07 5.26
C LEU A 45 -5.89 -13.73 5.93
N SER A 46 -5.81 -12.65 5.15
CA SER A 46 -5.83 -11.30 5.71
C SER A 46 -7.27 -10.87 6.00
N SER A 47 -7.45 -10.03 7.04
CA SER A 47 -8.75 -9.43 7.36
C SER A 47 -8.71 -7.94 7.13
N LEU A 48 -9.54 -7.42 6.22
CA LEU A 48 -9.89 -6.00 6.13
C LEU A 48 -11.06 -5.77 7.09
N VAL A 49 -10.86 -4.93 8.10
CA VAL A 49 -11.90 -4.59 9.08
C VAL A 49 -12.46 -3.22 8.72
N GLU A 50 -13.71 -3.20 8.25
CA GLU A 50 -14.39 -1.99 7.78
C GLU A 50 -15.07 -1.25 8.93
N ALA A 51 -14.87 0.08 8.97
CA ALA A 51 -15.43 0.99 9.94
C ALA A 51 -16.00 2.25 9.25
N HIS A 52 -17.01 2.89 9.87
CA HIS A 52 -17.70 4.06 9.32
C HIS A 52 -17.56 5.32 10.20
N ASP A 53 -17.31 5.13 11.49
CA ASP A 53 -17.19 6.23 12.46
C ASP A 53 -16.10 5.94 13.51
N GLU A 54 -15.93 6.87 14.46
CA GLU A 54 -14.92 6.80 15.52
C GLU A 54 -15.09 5.57 16.42
N ASN A 55 -16.33 5.19 16.73
CA ASN A 55 -16.61 4.04 17.60
C ASN A 55 -16.23 2.73 16.88
N GLU A 56 -16.56 2.62 15.61
CA GLU A 56 -16.22 1.45 14.79
C GLU A 56 -14.71 1.36 14.53
N VAL A 57 -14.02 2.49 14.34
CA VAL A 57 -12.54 2.51 14.27
C VAL A 57 -11.95 2.00 15.59
N GLN A 58 -12.50 2.42 16.74
CA GLN A 58 -12.04 1.90 18.03
C GLN A 58 -12.30 0.40 18.17
N MET A 59 -13.46 -0.11 17.73
CA MET A 59 -13.75 -1.55 17.70
C MET A 59 -12.74 -2.32 16.83
N ALA A 60 -12.36 -1.76 15.68
CA ALA A 60 -11.35 -2.35 14.80
C ALA A 60 -9.96 -2.38 15.48
N ILE A 61 -9.58 -1.33 16.21
CA ILE A 61 -8.34 -1.29 17.01
C ILE A 61 -8.40 -2.32 18.13
N ASP A 62 -9.49 -2.37 18.88
CA ASP A 62 -9.67 -3.26 20.04
C ASP A 62 -9.65 -4.74 19.64
N CYS A 63 -10.15 -5.08 18.44
CA CYS A 63 -10.05 -6.44 17.93
C CYS A 63 -8.65 -6.79 17.37
N GLY A 64 -7.69 -5.85 17.39
CA GLY A 64 -6.33 -6.04 16.89
C GLY A 64 -6.21 -6.11 15.36
N ALA A 65 -7.03 -5.35 14.64
CA ALA A 65 -6.97 -5.28 13.18
C ALA A 65 -5.64 -4.71 12.69
N ARG A 66 -5.03 -5.37 11.71
CA ARG A 66 -3.82 -4.89 11.03
C ARG A 66 -4.12 -4.11 9.75
N ILE A 67 -5.33 -4.23 9.25
CA ILE A 67 -5.82 -3.52 8.08
C ILE A 67 -7.21 -2.98 8.45
N ILE A 68 -7.33 -1.66 8.51
CA ILE A 68 -8.59 -0.96 8.82
C ILE A 68 -9.03 -0.19 7.59
N GLY A 69 -10.24 -0.49 7.11
CA GLY A 69 -10.89 0.23 6.03
C GLY A 69 -11.89 1.23 6.58
N VAL A 70 -11.82 2.47 6.11
CA VAL A 70 -12.84 3.48 6.41
C VAL A 70 -13.69 3.70 5.19
N ASN A 71 -14.98 3.37 5.33
CA ASN A 71 -15.94 3.55 4.26
C ASN A 71 -16.50 4.98 4.28
N ASN A 72 -16.19 5.73 3.22
CA ASN A 72 -16.66 7.10 3.02
C ASN A 72 -18.14 7.17 2.64
N ARG A 73 -18.75 6.02 2.32
CA ARG A 73 -20.17 5.92 2.00
C ARG A 73 -20.97 5.62 3.28
N ASN A 74 -21.88 6.50 3.60
CA ASN A 74 -22.90 6.22 4.63
C ASN A 74 -23.89 5.17 4.10
N LEU A 75 -23.97 4.02 4.75
CA LEU A 75 -24.82 2.93 4.31
C LEU A 75 -26.31 3.16 4.57
N LYS A 76 -26.70 4.23 5.28
CA LYS A 76 -28.10 4.56 5.57
C LYS A 76 -28.76 5.39 4.48
N ASP A 77 -28.01 6.36 3.93
CA ASP A 77 -28.51 7.32 2.94
C ASP A 77 -27.68 7.35 1.65
N PHE A 78 -26.61 6.55 1.58
CA PHE A 78 -25.66 6.45 0.47
C PHE A 78 -24.91 7.75 0.13
N THR A 79 -24.93 8.73 1.01
CA THR A 79 -24.07 9.91 0.87
C THR A 79 -22.60 9.51 0.98
N VAL A 80 -21.74 10.27 0.31
CA VAL A 80 -20.30 10.01 0.26
C VAL A 80 -19.54 11.24 0.72
N ASP A 81 -18.61 11.04 1.66
CA ASP A 81 -17.73 12.09 2.16
C ASP A 81 -16.29 11.56 2.34
N VAL A 82 -15.39 11.92 1.44
CA VAL A 82 -13.97 11.52 1.48
C VAL A 82 -13.25 12.09 2.72
N GLN A 83 -13.75 13.20 3.30
CA GLN A 83 -13.21 13.76 4.52
C GLN A 83 -13.40 12.84 5.74
N ASN A 84 -14.30 11.86 5.65
CA ASN A 84 -14.44 10.84 6.69
C ASN A 84 -13.14 10.05 6.89
N SER A 85 -12.50 9.59 5.81
CA SER A 85 -11.21 8.91 5.89
C SER A 85 -10.14 9.82 6.50
N VAL A 86 -10.09 11.10 6.12
CA VAL A 86 -9.10 12.07 6.65
C VAL A 86 -9.28 12.26 8.16
N ARG A 87 -10.51 12.45 8.60
CA ARG A 87 -10.85 12.65 10.01
C ARG A 87 -10.49 11.44 10.86
N LEU A 88 -10.79 10.23 10.38
CA LEU A 88 -10.59 8.99 11.12
C LEU A 88 -9.15 8.45 11.04
N ARG A 89 -8.37 8.86 10.03
CA ARG A 89 -6.96 8.45 9.89
C ARG A 89 -6.14 8.73 11.16
N ASN A 90 -6.39 9.87 11.82
CA ASN A 90 -5.65 10.29 13.01
C ASN A 90 -5.90 9.40 14.24
N LEU A 91 -6.92 8.56 14.23
CA LEU A 91 -7.21 7.61 15.30
C LEU A 91 -6.44 6.29 15.16
N VAL A 92 -5.89 6.03 13.98
CA VAL A 92 -5.24 4.76 13.64
C VAL A 92 -3.72 4.93 13.66
N GLN A 93 -3.01 4.00 14.30
CA GLN A 93 -1.56 4.00 14.40
C GLN A 93 -0.88 3.77 13.05
N ASP A 94 0.37 4.21 12.91
CA ASP A 94 1.09 4.17 11.63
C ASP A 94 1.52 2.76 11.18
N ASP A 95 1.58 1.80 12.09
CA ASP A 95 1.86 0.39 11.80
C ASP A 95 0.64 -0.40 11.31
N VAL A 96 -0.55 0.20 11.37
CA VAL A 96 -1.78 -0.35 10.81
C VAL A 96 -1.99 0.17 9.39
N ILE A 97 -2.28 -0.73 8.47
CA ILE A 97 -2.62 -0.36 7.08
C ILE A 97 -4.01 0.29 7.07
N PHE A 98 -4.05 1.58 6.74
CA PHE A 98 -5.30 2.31 6.60
C PHE A 98 -5.75 2.34 5.14
N VAL A 99 -7.01 1.95 4.90
CA VAL A 99 -7.63 1.89 3.58
C VAL A 99 -8.79 2.88 3.50
N SER A 100 -8.75 3.81 2.55
CA SER A 100 -9.91 4.66 2.24
C SER A 100 -10.81 3.96 1.24
N GLU A 101 -12.09 3.80 1.56
CA GLU A 101 -13.03 3.05 0.75
C GLU A 101 -14.18 3.94 0.25
N SER A 102 -14.57 3.74 -1.00
CA SER A 102 -15.66 4.44 -1.67
C SER A 102 -15.42 5.94 -1.93
N GLY A 103 -16.13 6.48 -2.90
CA GLY A 103 -16.25 7.92 -3.16
C GLY A 103 -15.06 8.61 -3.79
N LEU A 104 -14.05 7.88 -4.23
CA LEU A 104 -12.87 8.44 -4.87
C LEU A 104 -13.08 8.48 -6.39
N GLU A 105 -13.26 9.67 -6.96
CA GLU A 105 -13.65 9.84 -8.36
C GLU A 105 -12.73 10.75 -9.16
N THR A 106 -11.97 11.63 -8.47
CA THR A 106 -11.15 12.67 -9.07
C THR A 106 -9.68 12.60 -8.64
N PRO A 107 -8.74 13.19 -9.39
CA PRO A 107 -7.35 13.34 -8.97
C PRO A 107 -7.22 14.11 -7.65
N GLU A 108 -8.11 15.04 -7.39
CA GLU A 108 -8.17 15.86 -6.17
C GLU A 108 -8.47 14.97 -4.95
N ASP A 109 -9.37 13.99 -5.08
CA ASP A 109 -9.65 13.01 -4.01
C ASP A 109 -8.39 12.19 -3.69
N ILE A 110 -7.66 11.77 -4.72
CA ILE A 110 -6.41 11.03 -4.54
C ILE A 110 -5.33 11.92 -3.89
N GLN A 111 -5.29 13.21 -4.24
CA GLN A 111 -4.35 14.14 -3.62
C GLN A 111 -4.66 14.35 -2.13
N VAL A 112 -5.94 14.47 -1.78
CA VAL A 112 -6.38 14.53 -0.37
C VAL A 112 -5.89 13.32 0.43
N LEU A 113 -5.96 12.11 -0.14
CA LEU A 113 -5.44 10.91 0.53
C LEU A 113 -3.92 10.99 0.74
N ARG A 114 -3.18 11.41 -0.29
CA ARG A 114 -1.71 11.57 -0.22
C ARG A 114 -1.29 12.57 0.85
N ASP A 115 -1.95 13.72 0.89
CA ASP A 115 -1.66 14.79 1.85
C ASP A 115 -1.93 14.39 3.30
N ASN A 116 -2.76 13.35 3.49
CA ASN A 116 -3.13 12.83 4.81
C ASN A 116 -2.51 11.45 5.13
N ASN A 117 -1.45 11.06 4.41
CA ASN A 117 -0.73 9.80 4.67
C ASN A 117 -1.60 8.54 4.53
N ILE A 118 -2.58 8.56 3.61
CA ILE A 118 -3.43 7.43 3.29
C ILE A 118 -2.93 6.80 1.99
N GLY A 119 -2.19 5.70 2.11
CA GLY A 119 -1.48 5.07 0.99
C GLY A 119 -2.30 4.03 0.23
N VAL A 120 -3.48 3.64 0.73
CA VAL A 120 -4.29 2.58 0.13
C VAL A 120 -5.72 3.04 -0.08
N ALA A 121 -6.26 2.76 -1.26
CA ALA A 121 -7.63 3.09 -1.65
C ALA A 121 -8.34 1.87 -2.25
N LEU A 122 -9.59 1.65 -1.84
CA LEU A 122 -10.47 0.64 -2.41
C LEU A 122 -11.56 1.32 -3.24
N MET A 123 -11.55 1.06 -4.53
CA MET A 123 -12.45 1.70 -5.50
C MET A 123 -13.10 0.65 -6.38
N GLY A 124 -14.42 0.52 -6.29
CA GLY A 124 -15.21 -0.37 -7.16
C GLY A 124 -16.02 0.43 -8.19
N GLU A 125 -16.98 1.21 -7.74
CA GLU A 125 -17.96 1.91 -8.56
C GLU A 125 -17.30 2.81 -9.61
N THR A 126 -16.29 3.59 -9.22
CA THR A 126 -15.53 4.50 -10.08
C THR A 126 -14.95 3.81 -11.32
N PHE A 127 -14.40 2.61 -11.13
CA PHE A 127 -13.87 1.83 -12.24
C PHE A 127 -14.97 1.09 -13.01
N MET A 128 -16.00 0.56 -12.33
CA MET A 128 -17.08 -0.16 -12.99
C MET A 128 -17.90 0.73 -13.90
N ARG A 129 -18.11 1.99 -13.55
CA ARG A 129 -18.78 3.00 -14.39
C ARG A 129 -17.93 3.47 -15.56
N SER A 130 -16.60 3.35 -15.48
CA SER A 130 -15.72 3.81 -16.56
C SER A 130 -15.71 2.81 -17.73
N PRO A 131 -15.86 3.27 -18.98
CA PRO A 131 -15.72 2.42 -20.16
C PRO A 131 -14.28 1.91 -20.33
N ASN A 132 -13.28 2.71 -19.91
CA ASN A 132 -11.86 2.36 -19.96
C ASN A 132 -11.22 2.49 -18.57
N LYS A 133 -10.92 1.34 -17.93
CA LYS A 133 -10.34 1.28 -16.59
C LYS A 133 -8.90 1.80 -16.53
N VAL A 134 -8.13 1.59 -17.60
CA VAL A 134 -6.73 2.04 -17.70
C VAL A 134 -6.67 3.57 -17.78
N GLU A 135 -7.50 4.17 -18.63
CA GLU A 135 -7.60 5.63 -18.74
C GLU A 135 -8.11 6.24 -17.43
N LYS A 136 -9.10 5.61 -16.78
CA LYS A 136 -9.60 6.08 -15.48
C LYS A 136 -8.52 6.05 -14.41
N LEU A 137 -7.71 4.98 -14.37
CA LEU A 137 -6.58 4.89 -13.44
C LEU A 137 -5.54 5.99 -13.72
N ALA A 138 -5.19 6.18 -15.00
CA ALA A 138 -4.27 7.23 -15.40
C ALA A 138 -4.82 8.64 -15.10
N TYR A 139 -6.12 8.86 -15.25
CA TYR A 139 -6.77 10.11 -14.85
C TYR A 139 -6.65 10.37 -13.35
N LEU A 140 -6.91 9.36 -12.52
CA LEU A 140 -6.91 9.50 -11.05
C LEU A 140 -5.50 9.70 -10.49
N TYR A 141 -4.53 8.93 -10.95
CA TYR A 141 -3.19 8.88 -10.37
C TYR A 141 -2.14 9.63 -11.20
N GLY A 142 -2.53 10.17 -12.34
CA GLY A 142 -1.63 10.66 -13.37
C GLY A 142 -1.09 9.52 -14.23
N PRO A 143 -0.39 9.82 -15.32
CA PRO A 143 0.22 8.79 -16.13
C PRO A 143 1.15 7.98 -15.23
N THR A 144 0.88 6.69 -15.14
CA THR A 144 1.77 5.72 -14.49
C THR A 144 3.02 5.60 -15.38
N TYR A 145 3.91 6.58 -15.26
CA TYR A 145 5.25 6.40 -15.79
C TYR A 145 5.91 5.35 -14.89
N TYR A 146 5.89 4.12 -15.36
CA TYR A 146 6.85 3.15 -14.88
C TYR A 146 8.21 3.63 -15.36
N THR A 147 8.87 4.44 -14.56
CA THR A 147 10.30 4.71 -14.74
C THR A 147 11.02 3.44 -14.31
N PRO A 148 11.54 2.65 -15.27
CA PRO A 148 12.31 1.48 -14.91
C PRO A 148 13.49 1.94 -14.06
N LYS A 149 13.69 1.29 -12.92
CA LYS A 149 14.88 1.55 -12.12
C LYS A 149 16.12 1.08 -12.89
N VAL A 150 17.09 1.97 -13.05
CA VAL A 150 18.29 1.70 -13.80
C VAL A 150 19.41 1.30 -12.84
N LYS A 151 20.05 0.16 -13.10
CA LYS A 151 21.27 -0.27 -12.41
C LYS A 151 22.44 -0.21 -13.37
N MET A 152 23.44 0.62 -13.08
CA MET A 152 24.73 0.59 -13.77
C MET A 152 25.64 -0.41 -13.08
N CYS A 153 26.04 -1.49 -13.78
CA CYS A 153 26.79 -2.60 -13.19
C CYS A 153 28.19 -2.72 -13.75
N GLY A 154 29.15 -3.07 -12.88
CA GLY A 154 30.54 -3.32 -13.26
C GLY A 154 31.41 -2.06 -13.31
N ILE A 155 31.09 -1.09 -12.48
CA ILE A 155 31.93 0.08 -12.24
C ILE A 155 33.20 -0.39 -11.55
N SER A 156 34.37 -0.14 -12.16
CA SER A 156 35.68 -0.61 -11.67
C SER A 156 36.77 0.45 -11.65
N LYS A 157 36.46 1.65 -12.13
CA LYS A 157 37.44 2.76 -12.24
C LYS A 157 36.86 4.04 -11.65
N VAL A 158 37.67 4.76 -10.87
CA VAL A 158 37.27 6.03 -10.25
C VAL A 158 36.94 7.10 -11.30
N GLU A 159 37.66 7.10 -12.44
CA GLU A 159 37.48 8.07 -13.51
C GLU A 159 36.08 8.00 -14.15
N THR A 160 35.33 6.88 -13.94
CA THR A 160 33.95 6.73 -14.45
C THR A 160 32.93 7.31 -13.50
N ILE A 161 33.24 7.59 -12.23
CA ILE A 161 32.31 8.07 -11.22
C ILE A 161 31.60 9.37 -11.62
N PRO A 162 32.27 10.41 -12.20
CA PRO A 162 31.55 11.61 -12.62
C PRO A 162 30.42 11.33 -13.62
N ALA A 163 30.65 10.45 -14.60
CA ALA A 163 29.62 10.07 -15.58
C ALA A 163 28.49 9.26 -14.92
N VAL A 164 28.78 8.43 -13.91
CA VAL A 164 27.76 7.71 -13.14
C VAL A 164 26.90 8.68 -12.34
N VAL A 165 27.51 9.68 -11.70
CA VAL A 165 26.79 10.72 -10.93
C VAL A 165 25.90 11.54 -11.85
N GLU A 166 26.38 11.93 -13.04
CA GLU A 166 25.61 12.67 -14.03
C GLU A 166 24.41 11.87 -14.56
N ALA A 167 24.60 10.57 -14.80
CA ALA A 167 23.55 9.67 -15.30
C ALA A 167 22.47 9.33 -14.25
N LYS A 168 22.72 9.60 -12.97
CA LYS A 168 21.80 9.39 -11.83
C LYS A 168 21.09 8.03 -11.85
N PRO A 169 21.78 6.88 -11.95
CA PRO A 169 21.13 5.58 -11.87
C PRO A 169 20.57 5.34 -10.46
N ASP A 170 19.50 4.54 -10.36
CA ASP A 170 18.94 4.15 -9.07
C ASP A 170 19.87 3.26 -8.26
N TYR A 171 20.70 2.48 -8.95
CA TYR A 171 21.64 1.54 -8.33
C TYR A 171 22.97 1.52 -9.05
N MET A 172 24.04 1.36 -8.27
CA MET A 172 25.37 1.04 -8.78
C MET A 172 25.75 -0.39 -8.36
N GLY A 173 26.32 -1.17 -9.28
CA GLY A 173 26.75 -2.55 -9.03
C GLY A 173 28.25 -2.69 -9.16
N LEU A 174 28.88 -3.31 -8.15
CA LEU A 174 30.28 -3.73 -8.16
C LEU A 174 30.36 -5.24 -8.37
N VAL A 175 31.39 -5.71 -9.07
CA VAL A 175 31.56 -7.13 -9.38
C VAL A 175 32.74 -7.67 -8.61
N PHE A 176 32.51 -8.59 -7.68
CA PHE A 176 33.55 -9.27 -6.91
C PHE A 176 33.95 -10.63 -7.49
N ALA A 177 33.12 -11.18 -8.38
CA ALA A 177 33.44 -12.41 -9.07
C ALA A 177 34.55 -12.22 -10.13
N PRO A 178 35.35 -13.26 -10.45
CA PRO A 178 36.37 -13.22 -11.49
C PRO A 178 35.80 -12.73 -12.82
N SER A 179 36.25 -11.56 -13.27
CA SER A 179 35.84 -10.96 -14.56
C SER A 179 36.77 -9.80 -14.92
N LYS A 180 36.64 -9.29 -16.15
CA LYS A 180 37.37 -8.08 -16.60
C LYS A 180 36.98 -6.82 -15.80
N ARG A 181 35.89 -6.86 -15.03
CA ARG A 181 35.35 -5.74 -14.21
C ARG A 181 35.39 -6.05 -12.71
N GLN A 182 36.13 -7.07 -12.32
CA GLN A 182 36.28 -7.43 -10.92
C GLN A 182 36.99 -6.29 -10.15
N VAL A 183 36.51 -6.02 -8.97
CA VAL A 183 37.11 -5.12 -7.98
C VAL A 183 37.42 -5.86 -6.69
N THR A 184 38.48 -5.44 -6.01
CA THR A 184 38.74 -5.87 -4.63
C THR A 184 37.83 -5.09 -3.65
N VAL A 185 37.78 -5.53 -2.40
CA VAL A 185 37.05 -4.81 -1.34
C VAL A 185 37.58 -3.40 -1.15
N ASP A 186 38.87 -3.22 -1.20
CA ASP A 186 39.49 -1.90 -1.00
C ASP A 186 39.23 -0.96 -2.19
N GLN A 187 39.30 -1.47 -3.41
CA GLN A 187 38.85 -0.71 -4.60
C GLN A 187 37.36 -0.34 -4.52
N ALA A 188 36.53 -1.24 -4.06
CA ALA A 188 35.11 -0.98 -3.89
C ALA A 188 34.82 0.15 -2.88
N LYS A 189 35.58 0.20 -1.76
CA LYS A 189 35.46 1.29 -0.77
C LYS A 189 35.79 2.64 -1.41
N ILE A 190 36.90 2.73 -2.15
CA ILE A 190 37.29 3.96 -2.85
C ILE A 190 36.22 4.42 -3.83
N LEU A 191 35.66 3.49 -4.62
CA LEU A 191 34.61 3.81 -5.58
C LEU A 191 33.35 4.33 -4.89
N VAL A 192 32.94 3.74 -3.76
CA VAL A 192 31.76 4.16 -2.98
C VAL A 192 32.00 5.54 -2.34
N GLU A 193 33.18 5.79 -1.79
CA GLU A 193 33.53 7.09 -1.22
C GLU A 193 33.51 8.22 -2.28
N GLU A 194 34.08 7.99 -3.45
CA GLU A 194 34.04 8.96 -4.55
C GLU A 194 32.59 9.18 -5.07
N LEU A 195 31.79 8.13 -5.12
CA LEU A 195 30.38 8.25 -5.48
C LEU A 195 29.64 9.14 -4.50
N HIS A 196 29.81 8.93 -3.19
CA HIS A 196 29.18 9.76 -2.16
C HIS A 196 29.62 11.23 -2.26
N ARG A 197 30.90 11.50 -2.55
CA ARG A 197 31.36 12.86 -2.79
C ARG A 197 30.74 13.51 -4.02
N GLY A 198 30.50 12.73 -5.06
CA GLY A 198 29.84 13.19 -6.28
C GLY A 198 28.38 13.58 -6.07
N TYR A 199 27.62 12.79 -5.27
CA TYR A 199 26.21 13.09 -4.96
C TYR A 199 26.04 14.15 -3.86
N ALA A 200 27.07 14.49 -3.09
CA ALA A 200 27.03 15.53 -2.06
C ALA A 200 27.25 16.96 -2.59
N LYS A 201 27.52 17.11 -3.88
CA LYS A 201 27.63 18.39 -4.60
C LYS A 201 26.37 18.70 -5.37
#